data_d9bb38537d9ef43b2f429dc002624c39
#
_entry.id   d9bb38537d9ef43b2f429dc002624c39
#
_cell.length_a   1.000
_cell.length_b   1.000
_cell.length_c   1.000
_cell.angle_alpha   90.00
_cell.angle_beta   90.00
_cell.angle_gamma   90.00
#
_symmetry.space_group_name_H-M   'P 1'
#
loop_
_entity.id
_entity.type
_entity.pdbx_description
1 polymer ?
#
loop_
_entity_poly.entity_id
_entity_poly.type
_entity_poly.pdbx_seq_one_letter_code
_entity_poly.pdbx_strand_id
1 'polypeptide(L)'
;MKVLPTAIEGVVILEPEVFGDARGYFFESYSQRRFDAEVRPVRFVQDNESHSRYGVLRGLHFQRGAHAQSKLVRVVRGRVLDVAVDIRRGSPTFGRHVSVELSGDNKRQFFVPRGFAHGFAVLSDEATFQYKCDNPYAPESEGAIAWNDPSLGIDWRLAPEDVVLSPKDSAHPLLSEAGELFDYNEDYYA
;
A
#
# COMPACT_ATOMS: atom_id res chain seq x y z
N MET A 1 -1.54 -12.38 -15.93
CA MET A 1 -1.78 -11.67 -14.65
C MET A 1 -3.22 -11.92 -14.27
N LYS A 2 -3.52 -12.19 -13.03
CA LYS A 2 -4.88 -12.37 -12.51
C LYS A 2 -5.16 -11.23 -11.54
N VAL A 3 -6.27 -10.53 -11.71
CA VAL A 3 -6.70 -9.43 -10.82
C VAL A 3 -7.75 -9.99 -9.85
N LEU A 4 -7.49 -9.89 -8.57
CA LEU A 4 -8.36 -10.36 -7.51
C LEU A 4 -8.96 -9.16 -6.79
N PRO A 5 -10.29 -9.01 -6.77
CA PRO A 5 -10.95 -7.98 -5.98
C PRO A 5 -10.75 -8.24 -4.48
N THR A 6 -10.80 -7.18 -3.71
CA THR A 6 -10.80 -7.26 -2.24
C THR A 6 -12.17 -6.87 -1.67
N ALA A 7 -12.27 -6.81 -0.35
CA ALA A 7 -13.49 -6.37 0.32
C ALA A 7 -13.78 -4.86 0.17
N ILE A 8 -12.83 -4.08 -0.35
CA ILE A 8 -12.98 -2.63 -0.59
C ILE A 8 -12.78 -2.35 -2.06
N GLU A 9 -13.76 -1.74 -2.68
CA GLU A 9 -13.76 -1.41 -4.11
C GLU A 9 -12.57 -0.54 -4.49
N GLY A 10 -11.94 -0.88 -5.63
CA GLY A 10 -10.75 -0.20 -6.17
C GLY A 10 -9.44 -0.75 -5.63
N VAL A 11 -9.43 -1.37 -4.46
CA VAL A 11 -8.25 -2.05 -3.90
C VAL A 11 -8.18 -3.47 -4.45
N VAL A 12 -7.09 -3.83 -5.15
CA VAL A 12 -6.98 -5.14 -5.78
C VAL A 12 -5.61 -5.79 -5.56
N ILE A 13 -5.61 -7.12 -5.59
CA ILE A 13 -4.40 -7.93 -5.56
C ILE A 13 -4.13 -8.42 -6.99
N LEU A 14 -2.89 -8.28 -7.45
CA LEU A 14 -2.46 -8.79 -8.75
C LEU A 14 -1.57 -10.02 -8.53
N GLU A 15 -1.95 -11.13 -9.15
CA GLU A 15 -1.14 -12.34 -9.18
C GLU A 15 -0.51 -12.49 -10.58
N PRO A 16 0.82 -12.30 -10.72
CA PRO A 16 1.49 -12.50 -12.00
C PRO A 16 1.53 -13.97 -12.38
N GLU A 17 1.63 -14.24 -13.66
CA GLU A 17 1.98 -15.56 -14.17
C GLU A 17 3.50 -15.72 -14.11
N VAL A 18 3.97 -16.69 -13.34
CA VAL A 18 5.40 -16.96 -13.11
C VAL A 18 5.81 -18.20 -13.86
N PHE A 19 6.84 -18.07 -14.69
CA PHE A 19 7.43 -19.17 -15.47
C PHE A 19 8.75 -19.58 -14.81
N GLY A 20 8.88 -20.84 -14.40
CA GLY A 20 10.06 -21.36 -13.73
C GLY A 20 10.71 -22.52 -14.51
N ASP A 21 12.06 -22.58 -14.45
CA ASP A 21 12.85 -23.71 -14.95
C ASP A 21 14.10 -23.91 -14.09
N ALA A 22 15.03 -24.79 -14.51
CA ALA A 22 16.26 -25.09 -13.78
C ALA A 22 17.21 -23.86 -13.60
N ARG A 23 17.00 -22.78 -14.31
CA ARG A 23 17.79 -21.53 -14.21
C ARG A 23 17.17 -20.53 -13.21
N GLY A 24 15.91 -20.73 -12.79
CA GLY A 24 15.16 -19.81 -11.92
C GLY A 24 13.76 -19.52 -12.45
N TYR A 25 13.35 -18.26 -12.39
CA TYR A 25 12.01 -17.85 -12.82
C TYR A 25 12.04 -16.57 -13.65
N PHE A 26 10.98 -16.39 -14.45
CA PHE A 26 10.68 -15.16 -15.17
C PHE A 26 9.18 -14.83 -14.99
N PHE A 27 8.86 -13.55 -14.86
CA PHE A 27 7.49 -13.06 -14.97
C PHE A 27 7.50 -11.59 -15.40
N GLU A 28 6.42 -11.16 -16.06
CA GLU A 28 6.15 -9.75 -16.34
C GLU A 28 5.66 -9.10 -15.04
N SER A 29 6.50 -8.28 -14.41
CA SER A 29 6.17 -7.63 -13.15
C SER A 29 5.28 -6.39 -13.33
N TYR A 30 5.27 -5.77 -14.53
CA TYR A 30 4.41 -4.67 -14.87
C TYR A 30 4.25 -4.53 -16.39
N SER A 31 3.05 -4.20 -16.82
CA SER A 31 2.72 -3.81 -18.18
C SER A 31 1.65 -2.73 -18.14
N GLN A 32 1.98 -1.51 -18.59
CA GLN A 32 1.04 -0.38 -18.63
C GLN A 32 -0.26 -0.77 -19.35
N ARG A 33 -0.14 -1.36 -20.55
CA ARG A 33 -1.29 -1.76 -21.35
C ARG A 33 -2.23 -2.72 -20.61
N ARG A 34 -1.66 -3.71 -19.89
CA ARG A 34 -2.47 -4.68 -19.12
C ARG A 34 -3.07 -4.04 -17.88
N PHE A 35 -2.32 -3.20 -17.20
CA PHE A 35 -2.79 -2.49 -16.01
C PHE A 35 -3.98 -1.58 -16.34
N ASP A 36 -3.88 -0.81 -17.42
CA ASP A 36 -4.96 0.07 -17.89
C ASP A 36 -6.23 -0.71 -18.24
N ALA A 37 -6.07 -1.85 -18.89
CA ALA A 37 -7.20 -2.67 -19.36
C ALA A 37 -7.86 -3.49 -18.23
N GLU A 38 -7.08 -3.98 -17.27
CA GLU A 38 -7.53 -4.97 -16.29
C GLU A 38 -7.76 -4.38 -14.88
N VAL A 39 -7.16 -3.21 -14.58
CA VAL A 39 -7.25 -2.57 -13.26
C VAL A 39 -7.80 -1.15 -13.38
N ARG A 40 -7.00 -0.22 -13.92
CA ARG A 40 -7.37 1.19 -14.07
C ARG A 40 -6.38 1.91 -14.98
N PRO A 41 -6.81 2.85 -15.84
CA PRO A 41 -5.90 3.69 -16.60
C PRO A 41 -5.18 4.69 -15.67
N VAL A 42 -3.99 4.31 -15.23
CA VAL A 42 -3.12 5.09 -14.32
C VAL A 42 -1.68 5.06 -14.86
N ARG A 43 -1.08 6.24 -15.01
CA ARG A 43 0.32 6.37 -15.43
C ARG A 43 1.23 6.49 -14.22
N PHE A 44 2.05 5.49 -13.96
CA PHE A 44 3.08 5.57 -12.92
C PHE A 44 4.29 6.38 -13.41
N VAL A 45 4.78 7.27 -12.55
CA VAL A 45 5.82 8.27 -12.86
C VAL A 45 7.02 8.19 -11.91
N GLN A 46 6.93 7.42 -10.83
CA GLN A 46 7.98 7.27 -9.83
C GLN A 46 8.06 5.83 -9.32
N ASP A 47 9.28 5.29 -9.24
CA ASP A 47 9.58 4.02 -8.58
C ASP A 47 10.39 4.27 -7.32
N ASN A 48 10.06 3.53 -6.26
CA ASN A 48 10.76 3.59 -4.98
C ASN A 48 11.13 2.18 -4.53
N GLU A 49 12.24 2.08 -3.80
CA GLU A 49 12.65 0.86 -3.12
C GLU A 49 13.03 1.17 -1.68
N SER A 50 12.66 0.30 -0.76
CA SER A 50 13.11 0.32 0.62
C SER A 50 13.57 -1.07 1.07
N HIS A 51 14.55 -1.10 1.95
CA HIS A 51 15.00 -2.30 2.64
C HIS A 51 14.80 -2.11 4.15
N SER A 52 14.24 -3.11 4.83
CA SER A 52 13.86 -3.00 6.24
C SER A 52 14.02 -4.35 6.93
N ARG A 53 14.38 -4.32 8.22
CA ARG A 53 14.51 -5.50 9.09
C ARG A 53 13.15 -5.89 9.67
N TYR A 54 13.09 -7.09 10.27
CA TYR A 54 11.94 -7.57 11.04
C TYR A 54 11.43 -6.53 12.02
N GLY A 55 10.12 -6.44 12.14
CA GLY A 55 9.44 -5.51 13.04
C GLY A 55 9.30 -4.08 12.52
N VAL A 56 10.05 -3.67 11.48
CA VAL A 56 9.90 -2.33 10.92
C VAL A 56 8.49 -2.18 10.34
N LEU A 57 7.78 -1.16 10.83
CA LEU A 57 6.49 -0.74 10.34
C LEU A 57 6.60 0.69 9.79
N ARG A 58 6.10 0.90 8.57
CA ARG A 58 6.03 2.20 7.90
C ARG A 58 4.59 2.50 7.55
N GLY A 59 4.07 3.62 7.99
CA GLY A 59 2.69 4.00 7.68
C GLY A 59 1.95 4.63 8.87
N LEU A 60 0.72 4.91 8.67
CA LEU A 60 -0.10 4.80 7.44
C LEU A 60 -0.05 6.14 6.70
N HIS A 61 0.52 6.18 5.52
CA HIS A 61 0.85 7.42 4.79
C HIS A 61 -0.05 7.65 3.57
N PHE A 62 -0.29 8.91 3.24
CA PHE A 62 -0.95 9.36 2.01
C PHE A 62 -0.46 10.74 1.60
N GLN A 63 -0.81 11.20 0.41
CA GLN A 63 -0.66 12.59 -0.03
C GLN A 63 -2.03 13.15 -0.42
N ARG A 64 -2.25 14.45 -0.14
CA ARG A 64 -3.55 15.13 -0.29
C ARG A 64 -3.69 15.84 -1.62
N GLY A 65 -4.95 16.16 -1.97
CA GLY A 65 -5.31 17.05 -3.06
C GLY A 65 -4.72 16.61 -4.40
N ALA A 66 -4.21 17.56 -5.18
CA ALA A 66 -3.62 17.31 -6.49
C ALA A 66 -2.40 16.38 -6.48
N HIS A 67 -1.78 16.17 -5.31
CA HIS A 67 -0.63 15.28 -5.15
C HIS A 67 -1.00 13.89 -4.63
N ALA A 68 -2.31 13.59 -4.54
CA ALA A 68 -2.77 12.25 -4.14
C ALA A 68 -2.10 11.16 -4.98
N GLN A 69 -1.68 10.07 -4.34
CA GLN A 69 -0.95 8.98 -5.01
C GLN A 69 -1.72 7.67 -4.96
N SER A 70 -1.82 7.02 -6.13
CA SER A 70 -1.99 5.56 -6.16
C SER A 70 -0.64 4.88 -6.03
N LYS A 71 -0.64 3.69 -5.46
CA LYS A 71 0.57 2.88 -5.32
C LYS A 71 0.34 1.47 -5.85
N LEU A 72 1.30 0.98 -6.63
CA LEU A 72 1.39 -0.44 -6.97
C LEU A 72 2.62 -1.01 -6.29
N VAL A 73 2.40 -1.84 -5.29
CA VAL A 73 3.45 -2.30 -4.38
C VAL A 73 3.73 -3.79 -4.53
N ARG A 74 4.96 -4.20 -4.26
CA ARG A 74 5.39 -5.60 -4.23
C ARG A 74 6.58 -5.82 -3.31
N VAL A 75 6.80 -7.06 -2.89
CA VAL A 75 8.02 -7.49 -2.18
C VAL A 75 8.91 -8.25 -3.16
N VAL A 76 10.19 -7.85 -3.24
CA VAL A 76 11.20 -8.52 -4.05
C VAL A 76 11.86 -9.64 -3.27
N ARG A 77 12.16 -9.39 -1.99
CA ARG A 77 12.75 -10.35 -1.05
C ARG A 77 12.09 -10.21 0.31
N GLY A 78 11.93 -11.32 1.01
CA GLY A 78 11.29 -11.35 2.33
C GLY A 78 9.78 -11.32 2.25
N ARG A 79 9.13 -10.89 3.34
CA ARG A 79 7.69 -10.96 3.52
C ARG A 79 7.21 -9.78 4.37
N VAL A 80 6.10 -9.17 3.96
CA VAL A 80 5.44 -8.09 4.70
C VAL A 80 3.93 -8.36 4.82
N LEU A 81 3.30 -7.78 5.82
CA LEU A 81 1.88 -7.49 5.83
C LEU A 81 1.70 -6.08 5.26
N ASP A 82 1.00 -5.96 4.15
CA ASP A 82 0.68 -4.69 3.52
C ASP A 82 -0.77 -4.30 3.82
N VAL A 83 -1.03 -3.03 4.13
CA VAL A 83 -2.33 -2.56 4.61
C VAL A 83 -2.74 -1.29 3.89
N ALA A 84 -3.96 -1.28 3.35
CA ALA A 84 -4.64 -0.11 2.79
C ALA A 84 -5.89 0.21 3.59
N VAL A 85 -6.02 1.44 4.10
CA VAL A 85 -7.16 1.94 4.87
C VAL A 85 -7.95 2.93 4.05
N ASP A 86 -9.25 2.75 3.90
CA ASP A 86 -10.13 3.72 3.24
C ASP A 86 -10.29 4.97 4.13
N ILE A 87 -9.78 6.09 3.64
CA ILE A 87 -9.87 7.39 4.34
C ILE A 87 -10.73 8.42 3.57
N ARG A 88 -11.61 7.96 2.68
CA ARG A 88 -12.55 8.79 1.94
C ARG A 88 -13.82 9.02 2.78
N ARG A 89 -14.02 10.24 3.26
CA ARG A 89 -15.22 10.63 4.01
C ARG A 89 -16.47 10.42 3.15
N GLY A 90 -17.51 9.82 3.73
CA GLY A 90 -18.74 9.46 3.02
C GLY A 90 -18.68 8.08 2.33
N SER A 91 -17.53 7.43 2.29
CA SER A 91 -17.42 6.06 1.79
C SER A 91 -18.15 5.06 2.70
N PRO A 92 -18.86 4.05 2.14
CA PRO A 92 -19.45 2.96 2.95
C PRO A 92 -18.40 2.10 3.65
N THR A 93 -17.13 2.24 3.26
CA THR A 93 -16.00 1.52 3.86
C THR A 93 -15.00 2.45 4.58
N PHE A 94 -15.40 3.71 4.86
CA PHE A 94 -14.55 4.64 5.61
C PHE A 94 -14.06 4.02 6.93
N GLY A 95 -12.74 4.09 7.18
CA GLY A 95 -12.09 3.50 8.34
C GLY A 95 -11.91 1.97 8.27
N ARG A 96 -12.41 1.29 7.23
CA ARG A 96 -12.13 -0.14 7.02
C ARG A 96 -10.82 -0.31 6.27
N HIS A 97 -10.19 -1.47 6.44
CA HIS A 97 -8.91 -1.77 5.80
C HIS A 97 -8.92 -3.11 5.07
N VAL A 98 -7.98 -3.25 4.16
CA VAL A 98 -7.58 -4.53 3.55
C VAL A 98 -6.14 -4.79 3.95
N SER A 99 -5.87 -5.99 4.46
CA SER A 99 -4.53 -6.47 4.77
C SER A 99 -4.17 -7.63 3.86
N VAL A 100 -2.98 -7.62 3.27
CA VAL A 100 -2.50 -8.69 2.37
C VAL A 100 -1.05 -9.03 2.67
N GLU A 101 -0.73 -10.32 2.69
CA GLU A 101 0.66 -10.75 2.76
C GLU A 101 1.29 -10.72 1.37
N LEU A 102 2.36 -9.93 1.24
CA LEU A 102 3.20 -9.85 0.06
C LEU A 102 4.56 -10.46 0.35
N SER A 103 5.10 -11.23 -0.59
CA SER A 103 6.43 -11.84 -0.42
C SER A 103 7.18 -11.98 -1.74
N GLY A 104 8.51 -12.12 -1.63
CA GLY A 104 9.36 -12.52 -2.75
C GLY A 104 8.98 -13.88 -3.32
N ASP A 105 8.27 -14.74 -2.58
CA ASP A 105 7.85 -16.05 -3.01
C ASP A 105 6.50 -16.03 -3.74
N ASN A 106 5.47 -15.36 -3.17
CA ASN A 106 4.14 -15.33 -3.77
C ASN A 106 4.04 -14.40 -4.98
N LYS A 107 5.00 -13.49 -5.17
CA LYS A 107 5.07 -12.50 -6.27
C LYS A 107 3.84 -11.59 -6.40
N ARG A 108 2.92 -11.63 -5.43
CA ARG A 108 1.73 -10.79 -5.43
C ARG A 108 2.11 -9.32 -5.43
N GLN A 109 1.27 -8.53 -6.07
CA GLN A 109 1.31 -7.08 -6.01
C GLN A 109 -0.01 -6.58 -5.47
N PHE A 110 0.02 -5.40 -4.86
CA PHE A 110 -1.16 -4.80 -4.26
C PHE A 110 -1.34 -3.39 -4.81
N PHE A 111 -2.50 -3.12 -5.38
CA PHE A 111 -2.85 -1.78 -5.86
C PHE A 111 -3.68 -1.06 -4.81
N VAL A 112 -3.15 0.05 -4.34
CA VAL A 112 -3.77 0.98 -3.40
C VAL A 112 -4.13 2.25 -4.16
N PRO A 113 -5.42 2.55 -4.41
CA PRO A 113 -5.83 3.74 -5.15
C PRO A 113 -5.65 5.03 -4.33
N ARG A 114 -5.84 6.18 -4.98
CA ARG A 114 -5.95 7.48 -4.31
C ARG A 114 -7.12 7.45 -3.33
N GLY A 115 -7.01 8.16 -2.21
CA GLY A 115 -8.04 8.14 -1.18
C GLY A 115 -7.85 7.09 -0.08
N PHE A 116 -6.68 6.44 -0.08
CA PHE A 116 -6.31 5.44 0.92
C PHE A 116 -5.04 5.83 1.67
N ALA A 117 -4.99 5.53 2.97
CA ALA A 117 -3.76 5.50 3.72
C ALA A 117 -3.11 4.11 3.59
N HIS A 118 -1.79 4.09 3.46
CA HIS A 118 -1.03 2.89 3.15
C HIS A 118 0.15 2.70 4.10
N GLY A 119 0.39 1.46 4.49
CA GLY A 119 1.53 1.08 5.31
C GLY A 119 1.81 -0.42 5.22
N PHE A 120 2.97 -0.81 5.73
CA PHE A 120 3.35 -2.22 5.82
C PHE A 120 4.18 -2.54 7.05
N ALA A 121 4.14 -3.78 7.48
CA ALA A 121 4.96 -4.35 8.56
C ALA A 121 5.82 -5.49 8.03
N VAL A 122 7.10 -5.55 8.40
CA VAL A 122 8.04 -6.60 7.98
C VAL A 122 7.90 -7.82 8.87
N LEU A 123 7.57 -8.98 8.26
CA LEU A 123 7.30 -10.25 8.94
C LEU A 123 8.42 -11.29 8.80
N SER A 124 9.43 -11.03 7.98
CA SER A 124 10.64 -11.85 7.84
C SER A 124 11.84 -11.13 8.42
N ASP A 125 12.99 -11.78 8.54
CA ASP A 125 14.23 -11.18 9.06
C ASP A 125 14.56 -9.84 8.39
N GLU A 126 14.30 -9.77 7.07
CA GLU A 126 14.41 -8.56 6.27
C GLU A 126 13.43 -8.60 5.11
N ALA A 127 13.10 -7.43 4.54
CA ALA A 127 12.32 -7.34 3.32
C ALA A 127 12.81 -6.20 2.42
N THR A 128 12.85 -6.47 1.10
CA THR A 128 13.04 -5.46 0.06
C THR A 128 11.70 -5.20 -0.61
N PHE A 129 11.21 -3.98 -0.45
CA PHE A 129 9.89 -3.54 -0.85
C PHE A 129 10.00 -2.50 -1.95
N GLN A 130 9.32 -2.73 -3.07
CA GLN A 130 9.28 -1.81 -4.22
C GLN A 130 7.85 -1.34 -4.45
N TYR A 131 7.70 -0.08 -4.88
CA TYR A 131 6.41 0.46 -5.27
C TYR A 131 6.50 1.56 -6.32
N LYS A 132 5.50 1.58 -7.19
CA LYS A 132 5.26 2.63 -8.18
C LYS A 132 4.25 3.62 -7.64
N CYS A 133 4.44 4.91 -7.95
CA CYS A 133 3.50 5.99 -7.66
C CYS A 133 3.08 6.70 -8.94
N ASP A 134 1.83 7.12 -9.02
CA ASP A 134 1.26 7.85 -10.16
C ASP A 134 1.38 9.38 -10.03
N ASN A 135 1.88 9.87 -8.88
CA ASN A 135 2.28 11.26 -8.67
C ASN A 135 3.65 11.30 -8.01
N PRO A 136 4.46 12.36 -8.23
CA PRO A 136 5.72 12.56 -7.51
C PRO A 136 5.51 12.74 -6.00
N TYR A 137 6.58 12.51 -5.25
CA TYR A 137 6.58 12.82 -3.82
C TYR A 137 6.50 14.32 -3.58
N ALA A 138 5.54 14.74 -2.78
CA ALA A 138 5.26 16.13 -2.39
C ALA A 138 5.16 16.24 -0.86
N PRO A 139 6.26 16.56 -0.17
CA PRO A 139 6.31 16.61 1.31
C PRO A 139 5.25 17.49 1.94
N GLU A 140 4.92 18.62 1.29
CA GLU A 140 3.92 19.59 1.75
C GLU A 140 2.47 19.05 1.73
N SER A 141 2.23 18.04 0.91
CA SER A 141 0.92 17.38 0.77
C SER A 141 0.81 16.10 1.60
N GLU A 142 1.88 15.71 2.30
CA GLU A 142 1.90 14.48 3.05
C GLU A 142 0.92 14.49 4.22
N GLY A 143 0.24 13.38 4.40
CA GLY A 143 -0.61 13.08 5.54
C GLY A 143 -0.38 11.68 6.04
N ALA A 144 -0.77 11.44 7.29
CA ALA A 144 -0.68 10.12 7.88
C ALA A 144 -1.69 9.95 9.02
N ILE A 145 -1.95 8.70 9.36
CA ILE A 145 -2.72 8.29 10.55
C ILE A 145 -1.94 7.26 11.35
N ALA A 146 -2.24 7.20 12.64
CA ALA A 146 -1.57 6.31 13.57
C ALA A 146 -1.75 4.84 13.16
N TRP A 147 -0.65 4.10 13.09
CA TRP A 147 -0.64 2.67 12.76
C TRP A 147 -1.43 1.82 13.74
N ASN A 148 -1.49 2.24 15.02
CA ASN A 148 -2.15 1.57 16.14
C ASN A 148 -3.47 2.22 16.54
N ASP A 149 -4.10 2.98 15.64
CA ASP A 149 -5.43 3.56 15.90
C ASP A 149 -6.42 2.43 16.24
N PRO A 150 -6.99 2.41 17.46
CA PRO A 150 -7.87 1.35 17.90
C PRO A 150 -9.16 1.26 17.09
N SER A 151 -9.60 2.35 16.48
CA SER A 151 -10.79 2.37 15.61
C SER A 151 -10.61 1.59 14.32
N LEU A 152 -9.36 1.40 13.86
CA LEU A 152 -9.04 0.66 12.65
C LEU A 152 -8.97 -0.86 12.89
N GLY A 153 -8.59 -1.29 14.11
CA GLY A 153 -8.51 -2.70 14.47
C GLY A 153 -7.54 -3.54 13.62
N ILE A 154 -6.44 -2.94 13.16
CA ILE A 154 -5.46 -3.62 12.28
C ILE A 154 -4.64 -4.61 13.11
N ASP A 155 -4.70 -5.90 12.75
CA ASP A 155 -3.77 -6.90 13.23
C ASP A 155 -2.50 -6.91 12.36
N TRP A 156 -1.44 -6.29 12.86
CA TRP A 156 -0.14 -6.20 12.16
C TRP A 156 0.67 -7.49 12.19
N ARG A 157 0.21 -8.52 12.89
CA ARG A 157 0.89 -9.81 13.08
C ARG A 157 2.30 -9.67 13.68
N LEU A 158 2.52 -8.61 14.44
CA LEU A 158 3.74 -8.36 15.22
C LEU A 158 3.35 -8.24 16.70
N ALA A 159 4.22 -8.73 17.59
CA ALA A 159 4.09 -8.39 19.00
C ALA A 159 4.38 -6.89 19.19
N PRO A 160 3.68 -6.18 20.09
CA PRO A 160 3.87 -4.75 20.27
C PRO A 160 5.33 -4.34 20.55
N GLU A 161 6.08 -5.19 21.26
CA GLU A 161 7.50 -5.01 21.59
C GLU A 161 8.43 -5.16 20.38
N ASP A 162 8.00 -5.83 19.34
CA ASP A 162 8.78 -6.04 18.11
C ASP A 162 8.62 -4.89 17.10
N VAL A 163 7.62 -4.01 17.32
CA VAL A 163 7.35 -2.93 16.37
C VAL A 163 8.43 -1.86 16.41
N VAL A 164 9.03 -1.61 15.24
CA VAL A 164 10.10 -0.61 15.06
C VAL A 164 9.56 0.51 14.15
N LEU A 165 9.46 1.71 14.69
CA LEU A 165 8.95 2.89 14.00
C LEU A 165 10.03 3.95 13.80
N SER A 166 9.85 4.79 12.80
CA SER A 166 10.55 6.07 12.74
C SER A 166 9.96 7.04 13.77
N PRO A 167 10.71 8.09 14.20
CA PRO A 167 10.15 9.14 15.05
C PRO A 167 8.88 9.78 14.45
N LYS A 168 8.80 9.89 13.13
CA LYS A 168 7.64 10.42 12.42
C LYS A 168 6.44 9.47 12.53
N ASP A 169 6.62 8.18 12.24
CA ASP A 169 5.54 7.19 12.29
C ASP A 169 4.96 6.99 13.70
N SER A 170 5.75 7.25 14.75
CA SER A 170 5.29 7.16 16.14
C SER A 170 4.44 8.34 16.61
N ALA A 171 4.40 9.44 15.84
CA ALA A 171 3.75 10.70 16.22
C ALA A 171 2.51 11.03 15.37
N HIS A 172 2.03 10.10 14.53
CA HIS A 172 0.86 10.34 13.68
C HIS A 172 -0.44 10.42 14.48
N PRO A 173 -1.40 11.29 14.07
CA PRO A 173 -2.69 11.42 14.74
C PRO A 173 -3.59 10.21 14.50
N LEU A 174 -4.60 10.03 15.34
CA LEU A 174 -5.69 9.09 15.08
C LEU A 174 -6.48 9.51 13.84
N LEU A 175 -7.20 8.57 13.20
CA LEU A 175 -8.05 8.86 12.04
C LEU A 175 -9.07 9.97 12.31
N SER A 176 -9.63 10.00 13.52
CA SER A 176 -10.58 11.06 13.95
C SER A 176 -9.96 12.45 14.02
N GLU A 177 -8.63 12.55 14.14
CA GLU A 177 -7.85 13.78 14.32
C GLU A 177 -7.03 14.14 13.07
N ALA A 178 -7.09 13.34 12.02
CA ALA A 178 -6.18 13.39 10.86
C ALA A 178 -6.37 14.64 9.96
N GLY A 179 -7.23 15.57 10.32
CA GLY A 179 -7.46 16.82 9.57
C GLY A 179 -8.16 16.59 8.24
N GLU A 180 -7.64 17.20 7.17
CA GLU A 180 -8.19 17.07 5.82
C GLU A 180 -7.92 15.66 5.25
N LEU A 181 -9.01 15.00 4.86
CA LEU A 181 -9.02 13.69 4.21
C LEU A 181 -9.72 13.81 2.84
N PHE A 182 -9.86 12.71 2.15
CA PHE A 182 -10.51 12.62 0.85
C PHE A 182 -12.05 12.65 0.99
N ASP A 183 -12.74 13.14 -0.04
CA ASP A 183 -14.21 12.98 -0.21
C ASP A 183 -14.48 11.80 -1.13
N TYR A 184 -15.43 10.95 -0.76
CA TYR A 184 -15.77 9.76 -1.56
C TYR A 184 -16.39 10.11 -2.92
N ASN A 185 -17.05 11.26 -3.04
CA ASN A 185 -17.72 11.70 -4.24
C ASN A 185 -16.79 12.46 -5.21
N GLU A 186 -15.54 12.71 -4.83
CA GLU A 186 -14.56 13.40 -5.67
C GLU A 186 -13.76 12.41 -6.51
N ASP A 187 -13.59 12.72 -7.80
CA ASP A 187 -12.70 11.95 -8.68
C ASP A 187 -11.28 12.52 -8.64
N TYR A 188 -10.43 11.92 -7.85
CA TYR A 188 -9.03 12.32 -7.71
C TYR A 188 -8.14 11.95 -8.91
N TYR A 189 -8.70 11.38 -9.98
CA TYR A 189 -7.98 11.05 -11.22
C TYR A 189 -8.36 11.93 -12.41
N ALA A 190 -9.35 12.84 -12.23
CA ALA A 190 -9.79 13.78 -13.25
C ALA A 190 -8.72 14.82 -13.60
#